data_4a1ff59a2126727d8b16677245a6a81e
#
_entry.id   4a1ff59a2126727d8b16677245a6a81e
#
_cell.length_a   1.000
_cell.length_b   1.000
_cell.length_c   1.000
_cell.angle_alpha   90.00
_cell.angle_beta   90.00
_cell.angle_gamma   90.00
#
_symmetry.space_group_name_H-M   'P 1'
#
loop_
_entity.id
_entity.type
_entity.pdbx_description
1 polymer ?
#
loop_
_entity_poly.entity_id
_entity_poly.type
_entity_poly.pdbx_seq_one_letter_code
_entity_poly.pdbx_strand_id
1 'polypeptide(L)'
;MFSRYPLHYTNSLFHLDLVLDILRSLTPDQSFLIDGDIIFSSSRSAVGDDLLKWPKSDDGYVRVPYVIADYPAEYLGKFDEAFQDFHKYTCVRFVPMKDESDFLSIHQLNGCYSNVGRKGGMQLVSLDVKCMQSGKGTIIHEFIHALGFWHEQARSDRDQFVTISWTNIWTGFENNFMLVGDSRNFVQYDYSSVMHYSKRAFSKDGKDTIIPIQSAEIGQRVGMSPLDIKKINVLYQCAPGKYQPLSADSEHMMDVQTPNPVSPSKPVLSTTTSKTAVLSPAGLRKSRRTLESFSCDFESGPCGWTLSGDTLNWTLHSGSVLSVGTGPSHDFTLGHCNASREGNYLYLEATYPNKTAVLISPMLRGPQCLSFMYHMYGQNMGSIAVYKRLNNSTEPEELLWSEKGNKGILWLYGSVNITAQDSTRYQLLFKGTTGSGYSSDAALDDIHIQKECYTYNEMMICAAAMPS
;
A
#
# COMPACT_ATOMS: atom_id res chain seq x y z
N MET A 1 -25.68 -38.91 6.56
CA MET A 1 -24.93 -38.85 7.83
C MET A 1 -23.90 -37.75 7.66
N PHE A 2 -24.21 -36.54 8.07
CA PHE A 2 -23.26 -35.41 8.03
C PHE A 2 -22.50 -35.43 9.35
N SER A 3 -21.19 -35.70 9.27
CA SER A 3 -20.28 -35.57 10.40
C SER A 3 -20.14 -34.09 10.73
N ARG A 4 -20.69 -33.67 11.84
CA ARG A 4 -20.43 -32.38 12.46
C ARG A 4 -18.98 -32.40 12.95
N TYR A 5 -18.09 -31.64 12.33
CA TYR A 5 -16.79 -31.34 12.92
C TYR A 5 -16.99 -30.39 14.08
N PRO A 6 -16.59 -30.73 15.30
CA PRO A 6 -16.69 -29.82 16.42
C PRO A 6 -15.67 -28.68 16.21
N LEU A 7 -16.14 -27.43 16.33
CA LEU A 7 -15.27 -26.27 16.48
C LEU A 7 -14.43 -26.48 17.74
N HIS A 8 -13.17 -26.83 17.59
CA HIS A 8 -12.25 -26.97 18.71
C HIS A 8 -11.80 -25.60 19.19
N TYR A 9 -12.37 -25.13 20.30
CA TYR A 9 -11.86 -24.02 21.08
C TYR A 9 -10.63 -24.51 21.84
N THR A 10 -9.44 -24.11 21.40
CA THR A 10 -8.22 -24.39 22.15
C THR A 10 -7.92 -23.25 23.10
N ASN A 11 -8.04 -23.48 24.40
CA ASN A 11 -7.53 -22.63 25.47
C ASN A 11 -6.00 -22.72 25.49
N SER A 12 -5.32 -22.02 24.58
CA SER A 12 -3.88 -21.74 24.69
C SER A 12 -3.68 -20.34 25.27
N LEU A 13 -3.91 -20.19 26.58
CA LEU A 13 -4.09 -18.92 27.28
C LEU A 13 -2.82 -18.08 27.41
N PHE A 14 -1.61 -18.62 27.30
CA PHE A 14 -0.39 -17.91 27.67
C PHE A 14 0.27 -17.04 26.58
N HIS A 15 -0.07 -17.21 25.30
CA HIS A 15 0.44 -16.35 24.22
C HIS A 15 -0.62 -15.35 23.69
N LEU A 16 -1.90 -15.69 23.86
CA LEU A 16 -3.01 -14.84 23.42
C LEU A 16 -3.16 -13.58 24.27
N ASP A 17 -2.95 -13.68 25.60
CA ASP A 17 -3.13 -12.55 26.50
C ASP A 17 -2.11 -11.43 26.24
N LEU A 18 -0.87 -11.76 25.90
CA LEU A 18 0.17 -10.77 25.59
C LEU A 18 -0.14 -10.03 24.28
N VAL A 19 -0.64 -10.74 23.26
CA VAL A 19 -1.02 -10.14 21.97
C VAL A 19 -2.30 -9.31 22.12
N LEU A 20 -3.26 -9.78 22.91
CA LEU A 20 -4.47 -9.02 23.23
C LEU A 20 -4.18 -7.77 24.04
N ASP A 21 -3.21 -7.81 24.95
CA ASP A 21 -2.79 -6.63 25.72
C ASP A 21 -2.03 -5.61 24.82
N ILE A 22 -1.23 -6.08 23.89
CA ILE A 22 -0.62 -5.24 22.84
C ILE A 22 -1.70 -4.64 21.94
N LEU A 23 -2.68 -5.43 21.48
CA LEU A 23 -3.78 -4.97 20.64
C LEU A 23 -4.79 -4.08 21.39
N ARG A 24 -4.98 -4.29 22.70
CA ARG A 24 -5.80 -3.40 23.56
C ARG A 24 -5.10 -2.09 23.88
N SER A 25 -3.75 -2.08 23.89
CA SER A 25 -2.95 -0.86 24.03
C SER A 25 -2.87 -0.03 22.75
N LEU A 26 -3.15 -0.65 21.58
CA LEU A 26 -3.44 0.08 20.36
C LEU A 26 -4.80 0.76 20.56
N THR A 27 -4.78 2.07 20.76
CA THR A 27 -5.95 2.92 21.01
C THR A 27 -7.04 2.70 19.95
N PRO A 28 -8.34 3.03 20.21
CA PRO A 28 -9.44 2.86 19.27
C PRO A 28 -9.34 3.72 18.00
N ASP A 29 -8.26 4.42 17.81
CA ASP A 29 -7.94 5.14 16.60
C ASP A 29 -7.51 4.14 15.52
N GLN A 30 -8.30 4.01 14.44
CA GLN A 30 -8.04 3.12 13.30
C GLN A 30 -6.87 3.63 12.42
N SER A 31 -5.93 4.38 12.98
CA SER A 31 -4.79 4.99 12.29
C SER A 31 -3.79 3.98 11.68
N PHE A 32 -3.88 2.70 12.07
CA PHE A 32 -3.08 1.61 11.50
C PHE A 32 -3.73 0.94 10.26
N LEU A 33 -4.95 1.38 9.88
CA LEU A 33 -5.63 0.86 8.70
C LEU A 33 -5.35 1.74 7.47
N ILE A 34 -5.05 1.09 6.37
CA ILE A 34 -5.03 1.69 5.05
C ILE A 34 -6.22 1.16 4.25
N ASP A 35 -6.67 1.94 3.27
CA ASP A 35 -7.78 1.54 2.40
C ASP A 35 -9.03 1.10 3.20
N GLY A 36 -9.20 1.69 4.42
CA GLY A 36 -10.36 1.57 5.30
C GLY A 36 -10.42 0.35 6.21
N ASP A 37 -9.93 -0.80 5.77
CA ASP A 37 -10.04 -2.10 6.44
C ASP A 37 -8.83 -3.02 6.22
N ILE A 38 -7.72 -2.50 5.67
CA ILE A 38 -6.49 -3.25 5.47
C ILE A 38 -5.48 -2.87 6.54
N ILE A 39 -5.02 -3.84 7.34
CA ILE A 39 -3.94 -3.62 8.31
C ILE A 39 -2.67 -3.24 7.53
N PHE A 40 -2.13 -2.06 7.84
CA PHE A 40 -0.85 -1.64 7.29
C PHE A 40 0.23 -2.67 7.63
N SER A 41 0.95 -3.08 6.61
CA SER A 41 2.14 -3.90 6.77
C SER A 41 3.21 -3.31 5.85
N SER A 42 4.39 -3.11 6.37
CA SER A 42 5.54 -2.56 5.65
C SER A 42 5.93 -3.34 4.39
N SER A 43 5.51 -4.58 4.26
CA SER A 43 5.68 -5.36 3.04
C SER A 43 4.51 -5.11 2.09
N ARG A 44 4.57 -4.04 1.30
CA ARG A 44 3.74 -3.83 0.11
C ARG A 44 4.27 -4.63 -1.06
N SER A 45 4.43 -5.93 -0.93
CA SER A 45 4.58 -6.74 -2.13
C SER A 45 3.18 -7.00 -2.66
N ALA A 46 2.96 -6.55 -3.88
CA ALA A 46 1.74 -6.84 -4.60
C ALA A 46 1.53 -8.34 -4.73
N VAL A 47 0.30 -8.70 -5.02
CA VAL A 47 -0.24 -10.04 -5.36
C VAL A 47 0.62 -10.85 -6.35
N GLY A 48 1.80 -10.37 -6.74
CA GLY A 48 2.77 -11.01 -7.61
C GLY A 48 3.82 -11.86 -6.91
N ASP A 49 4.07 -11.61 -5.63
CA ASP A 49 5.09 -12.34 -4.90
C ASP A 49 4.51 -13.67 -4.37
N ASP A 50 5.11 -14.78 -4.80
CA ASP A 50 4.71 -16.12 -4.33
C ASP A 50 4.90 -16.29 -2.81
N LEU A 51 5.74 -15.46 -2.18
CA LEU A 51 5.97 -15.46 -0.74
C LEU A 51 4.73 -15.00 0.07
N LEU A 52 3.89 -14.16 -0.51
CA LEU A 52 2.66 -13.68 0.14
C LEU A 52 1.44 -14.55 -0.11
N LYS A 53 1.58 -15.65 -0.84
CA LYS A 53 0.52 -16.62 -1.05
C LYS A 53 0.53 -17.69 0.04
N TRP A 54 -0.64 -18.13 0.41
CA TRP A 54 -0.76 -19.36 1.20
C TRP A 54 -0.27 -20.53 0.38
N PRO A 55 0.56 -21.44 0.95
CA PRO A 55 1.16 -22.52 0.21
C PRO A 55 0.11 -23.53 -0.27
N LYS A 56 0.29 -24.01 -1.49
CA LYS A 56 -0.53 -25.06 -2.05
C LYS A 56 0.09 -26.42 -1.68
N SER A 57 -0.72 -27.32 -1.12
CA SER A 57 -0.30 -28.68 -0.77
C SER A 57 -0.30 -29.57 -2.02
N ASP A 58 0.40 -30.71 -1.93
CA ASP A 58 0.54 -31.71 -3.03
C ASP A 58 -0.81 -32.25 -3.51
N ASP A 59 -1.83 -32.25 -2.66
CA ASP A 59 -3.20 -32.67 -3.02
C ASP A 59 -3.98 -31.59 -3.80
N GLY A 60 -3.33 -30.43 -4.07
CA GLY A 60 -3.86 -29.34 -4.85
C GLY A 60 -4.76 -28.37 -4.08
N TYR A 61 -4.86 -28.47 -2.77
CA TYR A 61 -5.58 -27.54 -1.92
C TYR A 61 -4.65 -26.49 -1.29
N VAL A 62 -5.17 -25.29 -1.07
CA VAL A 62 -4.54 -24.22 -0.32
C VAL A 62 -5.17 -24.20 1.06
N ARG A 63 -4.43 -24.62 2.08
CA ARG A 63 -4.92 -24.63 3.46
C ARG A 63 -4.56 -23.34 4.15
N VAL A 64 -5.57 -22.70 4.74
CA VAL A 64 -5.42 -21.50 5.55
C VAL A 64 -5.83 -21.86 6.98
N PRO A 65 -4.85 -22.12 7.86
CA PRO A 65 -5.13 -22.41 9.26
C PRO A 65 -5.73 -21.20 9.97
N TYR A 66 -6.69 -21.43 10.89
CA TYR A 66 -7.30 -20.35 11.65
C TYR A 66 -7.60 -20.73 13.09
N VAL A 67 -7.66 -19.72 13.95
CA VAL A 67 -8.22 -19.75 15.30
C VAL A 67 -9.29 -18.67 15.39
N ILE A 68 -10.48 -19.03 15.89
CA ILE A 68 -11.53 -18.05 16.19
C ILE A 68 -11.56 -17.86 17.71
N ALA A 69 -11.35 -16.59 18.15
CA ALA A 69 -11.51 -16.20 19.54
C ALA A 69 -13.00 -16.14 19.94
N ASP A 70 -13.26 -15.72 21.16
CA ASP A 70 -14.59 -15.71 21.78
C ASP A 70 -15.63 -14.90 20.99
N TYR A 71 -16.46 -15.59 20.20
CA TYR A 71 -17.61 -15.00 19.51
C TYR A 71 -18.94 -15.54 20.10
N PRO A 72 -20.01 -14.73 20.12
CA PRO A 72 -21.33 -15.22 20.43
C PRO A 72 -21.77 -16.36 19.49
N ALA A 73 -22.42 -17.38 20.02
CA ALA A 73 -22.73 -18.62 19.28
C ALA A 73 -23.54 -18.38 17.97
N GLU A 74 -24.37 -17.32 17.95
CA GLU A 74 -25.14 -16.93 16.77
C GLU A 74 -24.31 -16.48 15.59
N TYR A 75 -23.05 -16.03 15.80
CA TYR A 75 -22.16 -15.61 14.73
C TYR A 75 -21.29 -16.74 14.18
N LEU A 76 -21.09 -17.83 14.95
CA LEU A 76 -20.24 -18.94 14.51
C LEU A 76 -20.75 -19.60 13.23
N GLY A 77 -22.06 -19.70 13.06
CA GLY A 77 -22.67 -20.23 11.84
C GLY A 77 -22.36 -19.42 10.58
N LYS A 78 -22.11 -18.09 10.71
CA LYS A 78 -21.74 -17.23 9.58
C LYS A 78 -20.32 -17.51 9.07
N PHE A 79 -19.39 -17.88 9.97
CA PHE A 79 -18.06 -18.34 9.57
C PHE A 79 -18.14 -19.64 8.79
N ASP A 80 -18.95 -20.61 9.26
CA ASP A 80 -19.15 -21.88 8.55
C ASP A 80 -19.73 -21.64 7.15
N GLU A 81 -20.71 -20.77 7.01
CA GLU A 81 -21.27 -20.38 5.70
C GLU A 81 -20.22 -19.76 4.78
N ALA A 82 -19.38 -18.87 5.29
CA ALA A 82 -18.32 -18.23 4.53
C ALA A 82 -17.25 -19.29 4.08
N PHE A 83 -16.82 -20.15 5.00
CA PHE A 83 -15.87 -21.22 4.67
C PHE A 83 -16.43 -22.19 3.63
N GLN A 84 -17.73 -22.54 3.72
CA GLN A 84 -18.37 -23.41 2.73
C GLN A 84 -18.36 -22.79 1.32
N ASP A 85 -18.53 -21.48 1.18
CA ASP A 85 -18.44 -20.83 -0.13
C ASP A 85 -17.02 -20.96 -0.73
N PHE A 86 -15.97 -20.69 0.05
CA PHE A 86 -14.60 -20.92 -0.43
C PHE A 86 -14.35 -22.39 -0.79
N HIS A 87 -14.80 -23.31 0.04
CA HIS A 87 -14.63 -24.75 -0.19
C HIS A 87 -15.40 -25.26 -1.42
N LYS A 88 -16.54 -24.66 -1.71
CA LYS A 88 -17.39 -25.04 -2.85
C LYS A 88 -16.85 -24.54 -4.18
N TYR A 89 -16.37 -23.28 -4.20
CA TYR A 89 -16.08 -22.57 -5.44
C TYR A 89 -14.57 -22.46 -5.76
N THR A 90 -13.69 -22.74 -4.80
CA THR A 90 -12.23 -22.58 -4.94
C THR A 90 -11.45 -23.77 -4.39
N CYS A 91 -10.12 -23.78 -4.61
CA CYS A 91 -9.23 -24.74 -3.95
C CYS A 91 -8.81 -24.32 -2.53
N VAL A 92 -9.28 -23.18 -2.03
CA VAL A 92 -8.94 -22.70 -0.68
C VAL A 92 -9.73 -23.49 0.36
N ARG A 93 -9.07 -23.83 1.46
CA ARG A 93 -9.64 -24.59 2.60
C ARG A 93 -9.25 -23.90 3.89
N PHE A 94 -10.18 -23.18 4.50
CA PHE A 94 -10.02 -22.73 5.87
C PHE A 94 -10.12 -23.93 6.80
N VAL A 95 -9.11 -24.16 7.62
CA VAL A 95 -8.98 -25.32 8.52
C VAL A 95 -8.63 -24.87 9.93
N PRO A 96 -9.18 -25.50 10.98
CA PRO A 96 -8.74 -25.20 12.33
C PRO A 96 -7.23 -25.42 12.48
N MET A 97 -6.52 -24.45 13.05
CA MET A 97 -5.08 -24.51 13.32
C MET A 97 -4.78 -25.64 14.32
N LYS A 98 -3.68 -26.35 14.10
CA LYS A 98 -3.15 -27.40 14.98
C LYS A 98 -1.78 -26.99 15.53
N ASP A 99 -0.78 -27.02 14.65
CA ASP A 99 0.63 -26.77 14.94
C ASP A 99 1.31 -25.92 13.84
N GLU A 100 0.47 -25.39 12.90
CA GLU A 100 1.00 -24.54 11.85
C GLU A 100 1.53 -23.23 12.41
N SER A 101 2.72 -22.80 11.93
CA SER A 101 3.34 -21.52 12.32
C SER A 101 2.57 -20.32 11.78
N ASP A 102 2.00 -20.47 10.57
CA ASP A 102 1.32 -19.40 9.86
C ASP A 102 -0.20 -19.62 9.90
N PHE A 103 -0.92 -18.73 10.55
CA PHE A 103 -2.36 -18.86 10.71
C PHE A 103 -3.07 -17.53 10.90
N LEU A 104 -4.38 -17.50 10.64
CA LEU A 104 -5.27 -16.39 10.95
C LEU A 104 -5.74 -16.46 12.40
N SER A 105 -5.53 -15.39 13.17
CA SER A 105 -6.12 -15.19 14.49
C SER A 105 -7.30 -14.25 14.38
N ILE A 106 -8.52 -14.79 14.48
CA ILE A 106 -9.77 -14.08 14.22
C ILE A 106 -10.36 -13.60 15.54
N HIS A 107 -10.52 -12.28 15.68
CA HIS A 107 -10.96 -11.65 16.91
C HIS A 107 -12.13 -10.68 16.68
N GLN A 108 -12.94 -10.49 17.71
CA GLN A 108 -13.93 -9.42 17.77
C GLN A 108 -13.28 -8.17 18.36
N LEU A 109 -12.70 -7.31 17.50
CA LEU A 109 -12.18 -6.00 17.88
C LEU A 109 -13.10 -4.88 17.34
N ASN A 110 -12.67 -3.62 17.43
CA ASN A 110 -13.44 -2.50 16.90
C ASN A 110 -13.23 -2.37 15.38
N GLY A 111 -14.26 -2.74 14.60
CA GLY A 111 -14.23 -2.73 13.14
C GLY A 111 -13.88 -4.08 12.51
N CYS A 112 -13.98 -4.14 11.18
CA CYS A 112 -13.61 -5.32 10.40
C CYS A 112 -12.41 -4.96 9.52
N TYR A 113 -11.34 -5.76 9.60
CA TYR A 113 -10.10 -5.51 8.86
C TYR A 113 -9.18 -6.72 8.87
N SER A 114 -8.30 -6.80 7.86
CA SER A 114 -7.36 -7.88 7.66
C SER A 114 -6.02 -7.38 7.05
N ASN A 115 -4.99 -8.21 7.09
CA ASN A 115 -3.81 -8.02 6.23
C ASN A 115 -4.10 -8.53 4.81
N VAL A 116 -3.39 -7.97 3.81
CA VAL A 116 -3.40 -8.51 2.44
C VAL A 116 -2.34 -9.59 2.30
N GLY A 117 -2.77 -10.81 1.97
CA GLY A 117 -1.91 -11.98 1.78
C GLY A 117 -1.39 -12.60 3.08
N ARG A 118 -0.56 -13.66 2.93
CA ARG A 118 0.11 -14.34 4.03
C ARG A 118 1.33 -13.54 4.48
N LYS A 119 1.42 -13.26 5.78
CA LYS A 119 2.52 -12.48 6.37
C LYS A 119 3.62 -13.33 7.02
N GLY A 120 3.33 -14.61 7.23
CA GLY A 120 4.14 -15.45 8.09
C GLY A 120 3.78 -15.26 9.57
N GLY A 121 3.86 -16.36 10.34
CA GLY A 121 3.43 -16.34 11.73
C GLY A 121 1.92 -16.16 11.91
N MET A 122 1.55 -15.74 13.11
CA MET A 122 0.18 -15.35 13.44
C MET A 122 -0.17 -14.02 12.76
N GLN A 123 -1.28 -13.94 12.04
CA GLN A 123 -1.81 -12.70 11.51
C GLN A 123 -3.24 -12.43 11.94
N LEU A 124 -3.50 -11.19 12.32
CA LEU A 124 -4.78 -10.76 12.86
C LEU A 124 -5.82 -10.57 11.76
N VAL A 125 -7.04 -11.04 12.03
CA VAL A 125 -8.27 -10.64 11.32
C VAL A 125 -9.27 -10.14 12.36
N SER A 126 -9.73 -8.91 12.24
CA SER A 126 -10.80 -8.38 13.08
C SER A 126 -12.14 -8.50 12.37
N LEU A 127 -13.17 -8.99 13.09
CA LEU A 127 -14.53 -9.10 12.59
C LEU A 127 -15.49 -8.68 13.71
N ASP A 128 -15.73 -7.36 13.84
CA ASP A 128 -16.74 -6.84 14.77
C ASP A 128 -18.14 -7.35 14.38
N VAL A 129 -18.90 -7.82 15.35
CA VAL A 129 -20.27 -8.29 15.13
C VAL A 129 -21.14 -7.25 14.44
N LYS A 130 -20.85 -5.95 14.59
CA LYS A 130 -21.56 -4.87 13.91
C LYS A 130 -21.41 -4.93 12.39
N CYS A 131 -20.21 -5.24 11.89
CA CYS A 131 -19.98 -5.40 10.44
C CYS A 131 -20.62 -6.71 9.92
N MET A 132 -20.77 -7.72 10.77
CA MET A 132 -21.28 -9.04 10.40
C MET A 132 -22.81 -9.12 10.41
N GLN A 133 -23.51 -8.05 10.77
CA GLN A 133 -24.99 -8.06 10.88
C GLN A 133 -25.68 -8.39 9.54
N SER A 134 -25.12 -7.92 8.43
CA SER A 134 -25.64 -8.15 7.08
C SER A 134 -25.41 -9.56 6.53
N GLY A 135 -24.69 -10.43 7.26
CA GLY A 135 -24.44 -11.82 6.84
C GLY A 135 -22.96 -12.15 6.69
N LYS A 136 -22.68 -13.16 5.87
CA LYS A 136 -21.32 -13.70 5.64
C LYS A 136 -20.43 -12.86 4.72
N GLY A 137 -20.99 -11.89 4.00
CA GLY A 137 -20.26 -11.16 2.95
C GLY A 137 -19.06 -10.38 3.46
N THR A 138 -19.17 -9.78 4.67
CA THR A 138 -18.02 -9.11 5.29
C THR A 138 -16.93 -10.10 5.72
N ILE A 139 -17.31 -11.26 6.24
CA ILE A 139 -16.34 -12.32 6.59
C ILE A 139 -15.58 -12.76 5.34
N ILE A 140 -16.30 -12.97 4.23
CA ILE A 140 -15.71 -13.32 2.93
C ILE A 140 -14.74 -12.22 2.45
N HIS A 141 -15.13 -10.94 2.60
CA HIS A 141 -14.33 -9.78 2.24
C HIS A 141 -12.97 -9.80 2.95
N GLU A 142 -12.96 -9.89 4.28
CA GLU A 142 -11.72 -9.92 5.07
C GLU A 142 -10.85 -11.14 4.74
N PHE A 143 -11.46 -12.27 4.45
CA PHE A 143 -10.71 -13.46 4.04
C PHE A 143 -10.14 -13.36 2.62
N ILE A 144 -10.79 -12.64 1.71
CA ILE A 144 -10.23 -12.35 0.39
C ILE A 144 -9.02 -11.41 0.52
N HIS A 145 -9.03 -10.44 1.46
CA HIS A 145 -7.83 -9.70 1.80
C HIS A 145 -6.72 -10.63 2.29
N ALA A 146 -7.00 -11.50 3.27
CA ALA A 146 -6.04 -12.48 3.77
C ALA A 146 -5.49 -13.43 2.68
N LEU A 147 -6.22 -13.61 1.59
CA LEU A 147 -5.78 -14.38 0.42
C LEU A 147 -4.95 -13.57 -0.58
N GLY A 148 -4.76 -12.25 -0.38
CA GLY A 148 -3.87 -11.42 -1.18
C GLY A 148 -4.54 -10.44 -2.13
N PHE A 149 -5.81 -10.10 -1.94
CA PHE A 149 -6.53 -9.17 -2.81
C PHE A 149 -6.78 -7.83 -2.15
N TRP A 150 -6.57 -6.78 -2.91
CA TRP A 150 -6.93 -5.39 -2.60
C TRP A 150 -8.36 -5.09 -3.03
N HIS A 151 -8.84 -3.89 -2.68
CA HIS A 151 -10.15 -3.42 -3.12
C HIS A 151 -10.25 -3.27 -4.63
N GLU A 152 -11.44 -3.49 -5.17
CA GLU A 152 -11.69 -3.38 -6.61
C GLU A 152 -11.49 -1.96 -7.12
N GLN A 153 -11.95 -0.93 -6.36
CA GLN A 153 -11.76 0.48 -6.72
C GLN A 153 -10.31 0.97 -6.59
N ALA A 154 -9.41 0.19 -5.98
CA ALA A 154 -7.99 0.51 -5.90
C ALA A 154 -7.16 -0.02 -7.07
N ARG A 155 -7.78 -0.73 -8.02
CA ARG A 155 -7.11 -1.27 -9.21
C ARG A 155 -6.50 -0.17 -10.07
N SER A 156 -5.37 -0.46 -10.71
CA SER A 156 -4.66 0.48 -11.59
C SER A 156 -5.48 0.94 -12.81
N ASP A 157 -6.48 0.16 -13.23
CA ASP A 157 -7.37 0.47 -14.36
C ASP A 157 -8.73 1.03 -13.96
N ARG A 158 -8.99 1.27 -12.65
CA ARG A 158 -10.31 1.65 -12.12
C ARG A 158 -10.90 2.92 -12.75
N ASP A 159 -10.05 3.89 -13.16
CA ASP A 159 -10.52 5.16 -13.74
C ASP A 159 -11.20 5.00 -15.12
N GLN A 160 -11.12 3.80 -15.72
CA GLN A 160 -11.91 3.44 -16.90
C GLN A 160 -13.35 3.00 -16.55
N PHE A 161 -13.64 2.76 -15.29
CA PHE A 161 -14.90 2.17 -14.79
C PHE A 161 -15.62 3.04 -13.77
N VAL A 162 -14.88 3.76 -12.94
CA VAL A 162 -15.44 4.62 -11.89
C VAL A 162 -14.75 5.98 -11.87
N THR A 163 -15.49 7.00 -11.47
CA THR A 163 -14.95 8.33 -11.16
C THR A 163 -14.97 8.55 -9.66
N ILE A 164 -13.87 9.00 -9.09
CA ILE A 164 -13.78 9.36 -7.67
C ILE A 164 -14.13 10.84 -7.49
N SER A 165 -15.14 11.12 -6.68
CA SER A 165 -15.53 12.48 -6.29
C SER A 165 -14.78 12.90 -5.02
N TRP A 166 -13.53 13.31 -5.20
CA TRP A 166 -12.62 13.68 -4.11
C TRP A 166 -13.21 14.72 -3.16
N THR A 167 -13.98 15.67 -3.70
CA THR A 167 -14.63 16.74 -2.93
C THR A 167 -15.72 16.24 -1.98
N ASN A 168 -16.23 15.02 -2.17
CA ASN A 168 -17.27 14.43 -1.33
C ASN A 168 -16.68 13.53 -0.21
N ILE A 169 -15.37 13.25 -0.23
CA ILE A 169 -14.70 12.40 0.75
C ILE A 169 -14.43 13.21 2.02
N TRP A 170 -14.55 12.59 3.20
CA TRP A 170 -14.10 13.16 4.47
C TRP A 170 -12.61 13.52 4.35
N THR A 171 -12.25 14.73 4.78
CA THR A 171 -10.86 15.17 4.83
C THR A 171 -10.01 14.22 5.69
N GLY A 172 -8.92 13.71 5.12
CA GLY A 172 -8.02 12.73 5.75
C GLY A 172 -8.33 11.27 5.38
N PHE A 173 -9.41 10.99 4.61
CA PHE A 173 -9.74 9.65 4.14
C PHE A 173 -9.51 9.46 2.62
N GLU A 174 -8.90 10.43 1.97
CA GLU A 174 -8.60 10.39 0.52
C GLU A 174 -7.68 9.21 0.16
N ASN A 175 -6.80 8.82 1.07
CA ASN A 175 -5.88 7.68 0.87
C ASN A 175 -6.59 6.34 0.67
N ASN A 176 -7.83 6.19 1.16
CA ASN A 176 -8.65 5.00 0.95
C ASN A 176 -9.16 4.84 -0.50
N PHE A 177 -8.82 5.80 -1.36
CA PHE A 177 -9.18 5.81 -2.77
C PHE A 177 -7.95 5.86 -3.68
N MET A 178 -6.75 5.62 -3.16
CA MET A 178 -5.54 5.60 -3.96
C MET A 178 -5.44 4.31 -4.78
N LEU A 179 -4.75 4.40 -5.92
CA LEU A 179 -4.48 3.24 -6.75
C LEU A 179 -3.40 2.36 -6.11
N VAL A 180 -3.59 1.05 -6.18
CA VAL A 180 -2.55 0.08 -5.85
C VAL A 180 -1.71 -0.15 -7.11
N GLY A 181 -0.45 0.30 -7.09
CA GLY A 181 0.40 0.41 -8.28
C GLY A 181 0.71 -0.91 -8.98
N ASP A 182 0.77 -2.03 -8.26
CA ASP A 182 1.09 -3.35 -8.82
C ASP A 182 -0.10 -4.33 -8.68
N SER A 183 -1.31 -3.83 -8.88
CA SER A 183 -2.48 -4.69 -8.94
C SER A 183 -2.47 -5.54 -10.21
N ARG A 184 -2.29 -6.86 -10.08
CA ARG A 184 -2.51 -7.77 -11.21
C ARG A 184 -4.00 -7.88 -11.49
N ASN A 185 -4.43 -7.27 -12.59
CA ASN A 185 -5.82 -7.32 -13.05
C ASN A 185 -6.09 -8.67 -13.74
N PHE A 186 -6.24 -9.75 -12.95
CA PHE A 186 -6.45 -11.12 -13.47
C PHE A 186 -7.70 -11.28 -14.34
N VAL A 187 -8.70 -10.44 -14.09
CA VAL A 187 -9.99 -10.44 -14.79
C VAL A 187 -10.42 -9.01 -15.07
N GLN A 188 -11.46 -8.84 -15.89
CA GLN A 188 -12.10 -7.53 -16.10
C GLN A 188 -12.56 -6.92 -14.77
N TYR A 189 -12.74 -5.58 -14.76
CA TYR A 189 -13.26 -4.84 -13.60
C TYR A 189 -14.64 -5.35 -13.21
N ASP A 190 -14.86 -5.49 -11.92
CA ASP A 190 -16.06 -6.13 -11.39
C ASP A 190 -16.85 -5.21 -10.43
N TYR A 191 -17.88 -4.56 -10.95
CA TYR A 191 -18.77 -3.75 -10.12
C TYR A 191 -19.52 -4.56 -9.02
N SER A 192 -19.67 -5.86 -9.24
CA SER A 192 -20.36 -6.78 -8.32
C SER A 192 -19.40 -7.41 -7.29
N SER A 193 -18.10 -7.12 -7.38
CA SER A 193 -17.11 -7.68 -6.47
C SER A 193 -17.48 -7.38 -5.01
N VAL A 194 -17.35 -8.39 -4.14
CA VAL A 194 -17.47 -8.19 -2.69
C VAL A 194 -16.35 -7.29 -2.15
N MET A 195 -15.26 -7.11 -2.93
CA MET A 195 -14.14 -6.23 -2.62
C MET A 195 -14.35 -4.78 -3.08
N HIS A 196 -15.48 -4.45 -3.69
CA HIS A 196 -15.77 -3.10 -4.13
C HIS A 196 -16.38 -2.26 -3.00
N TYR A 197 -15.95 -1.00 -2.86
CA TYR A 197 -16.61 -0.03 -1.98
C TYR A 197 -18.02 0.31 -2.45
N SER A 198 -18.87 0.76 -1.52
CA SER A 198 -20.17 1.34 -1.85
C SER A 198 -20.00 2.73 -2.48
N LYS A 199 -21.04 3.19 -3.18
CA LYS A 199 -21.07 4.54 -3.80
C LYS A 199 -20.73 5.67 -2.83
N ARG A 200 -21.02 5.49 -1.52
CA ARG A 200 -20.90 6.53 -0.48
C ARG A 200 -19.84 6.21 0.58
N ALA A 201 -18.92 5.32 0.28
CA ALA A 201 -17.83 5.03 1.20
C ALA A 201 -17.10 6.33 1.58
N PHE A 202 -16.86 6.55 2.87
CA PHE A 202 -16.19 7.74 3.42
C PHE A 202 -16.79 9.09 2.99
N SER A 203 -18.08 9.14 2.66
CA SER A 203 -18.78 10.37 2.25
C SER A 203 -19.03 11.30 3.43
N LYS A 204 -18.61 12.58 3.30
CA LYS A 204 -18.79 13.58 4.36
C LYS A 204 -20.20 14.18 4.44
N ASP A 205 -20.98 14.09 3.37
CA ASP A 205 -22.29 14.75 3.24
C ASP A 205 -23.38 13.84 2.66
N GLY A 206 -23.09 12.53 2.57
CA GLY A 206 -24.02 11.52 2.04
C GLY A 206 -24.10 11.48 0.51
N LYS A 207 -23.30 12.30 -0.21
CA LYS A 207 -23.18 12.23 -1.67
C LYS A 207 -22.24 11.10 -2.09
N ASP A 208 -22.35 10.70 -3.35
CA ASP A 208 -21.52 9.63 -3.89
C ASP A 208 -20.05 10.06 -3.96
N THR A 209 -19.16 9.24 -3.41
CA THR A 209 -17.71 9.35 -3.50
C THR A 209 -17.15 8.53 -4.65
N ILE A 210 -17.85 7.46 -5.04
CA ILE A 210 -17.55 6.62 -6.20
C ILE A 210 -18.76 6.65 -7.15
N ILE A 211 -18.52 7.04 -8.37
CA ILE A 211 -19.55 7.16 -9.42
C ILE A 211 -19.19 6.19 -10.54
N PRO A 212 -19.92 5.07 -10.71
CA PRO A 212 -19.74 4.18 -11.85
C PRO A 212 -19.96 4.92 -13.18
N ILE A 213 -19.05 4.73 -14.16
CA ILE A 213 -19.17 5.34 -15.50
C ILE A 213 -20.37 4.77 -16.27
N GLN A 214 -20.61 3.48 -16.10
CA GLN A 214 -21.85 2.86 -16.56
C GLN A 214 -22.81 2.63 -15.38
N SER A 215 -24.11 2.52 -15.65
CA SER A 215 -25.11 2.26 -14.60
C SER A 215 -24.85 0.92 -13.94
N ALA A 216 -24.36 0.94 -12.70
CA ALA A 216 -24.06 -0.25 -11.89
C ALA A 216 -24.29 0.02 -10.42
N GLU A 217 -24.68 -1.02 -9.67
CA GLU A 217 -24.66 -1.03 -8.22
C GLU A 217 -23.32 -1.60 -7.75
N ILE A 218 -22.74 -0.96 -6.71
CA ILE A 218 -21.44 -1.32 -6.13
C ILE A 218 -21.53 -1.39 -4.62
N GLY A 219 -20.60 -2.16 -3.98
CA GLY A 219 -20.48 -2.25 -2.53
C GLY A 219 -21.37 -3.31 -1.89
N GLN A 220 -21.72 -4.38 -2.61
CA GLN A 220 -22.46 -5.50 -2.04
C GLN A 220 -21.60 -6.24 -0.98
N ARG A 221 -22.29 -6.83 0.01
CA ARG A 221 -21.70 -7.68 1.06
C ARG A 221 -22.53 -8.96 1.25
N VAL A 222 -23.01 -9.52 0.12
CA VAL A 222 -23.77 -10.79 0.10
C VAL A 222 -22.84 -11.99 0.03
N GLY A 223 -21.82 -11.93 -0.85
CA GLY A 223 -20.86 -13.00 -1.05
C GLY A 223 -19.96 -12.76 -2.26
N MET A 224 -19.16 -13.77 -2.62
CA MET A 224 -18.26 -13.69 -3.79
C MET A 224 -19.07 -13.58 -5.09
N SER A 225 -18.65 -12.67 -5.95
CA SER A 225 -19.10 -12.66 -7.35
C SER A 225 -18.45 -13.80 -8.16
N PRO A 226 -18.96 -14.10 -9.37
CA PRO A 226 -18.29 -15.04 -10.28
C PRO A 226 -16.84 -14.62 -10.61
N LEU A 227 -16.55 -13.32 -10.69
CA LEU A 227 -15.22 -12.80 -10.98
C LEU A 227 -14.32 -12.82 -9.73
N ASP A 228 -14.83 -12.65 -8.52
CA ASP A 228 -14.08 -12.87 -7.29
C ASP A 228 -13.59 -14.32 -7.20
N ILE A 229 -14.49 -15.28 -7.45
CA ILE A 229 -14.16 -16.71 -7.50
C ILE A 229 -13.08 -16.98 -8.57
N LYS A 230 -13.23 -16.37 -9.75
CA LYS A 230 -12.27 -16.53 -10.84
C LYS A 230 -10.89 -15.95 -10.48
N LYS A 231 -10.84 -14.77 -9.84
CA LYS A 231 -9.59 -14.17 -9.34
C LYS A 231 -8.85 -15.11 -8.40
N ILE A 232 -9.54 -15.66 -7.40
CA ILE A 232 -8.97 -16.59 -6.44
C ILE A 232 -8.46 -17.86 -7.14
N ASN A 233 -9.27 -18.44 -8.04
CA ASN A 233 -8.89 -19.65 -8.75
C ASN A 233 -7.69 -19.43 -9.69
N VAL A 234 -7.55 -18.26 -10.30
CA VAL A 234 -6.38 -17.89 -11.12
C VAL A 234 -5.14 -17.70 -10.23
N LEU A 235 -5.25 -16.91 -9.15
CA LEU A 235 -4.12 -16.62 -8.26
C LEU A 235 -3.52 -17.89 -7.68
N TYR A 236 -4.37 -18.80 -7.23
CA TYR A 236 -3.96 -20.07 -6.59
C TYR A 236 -3.88 -21.22 -7.57
N GLN A 237 -4.05 -20.98 -8.88
CA GLN A 237 -3.97 -22.02 -9.93
C GLN A 237 -4.82 -23.26 -9.58
N CYS A 238 -6.06 -23.04 -9.14
CA CYS A 238 -6.98 -24.12 -8.81
C CYS A 238 -7.31 -24.95 -10.05
N ALA A 239 -7.40 -26.28 -9.90
CA ALA A 239 -7.62 -27.19 -11.03
C ALA A 239 -8.93 -26.87 -11.76
N PRO A 240 -8.91 -26.61 -13.08
CA PRO A 240 -10.12 -26.29 -13.85
C PRO A 240 -11.16 -27.41 -13.77
N GLY A 241 -12.45 -27.04 -13.67
CA GLY A 241 -13.57 -27.99 -13.67
C GLY A 241 -13.76 -28.78 -12.36
N LYS A 242 -12.89 -28.62 -11.36
CA LYS A 242 -13.00 -29.34 -10.08
C LYS A 242 -14.00 -28.68 -9.12
N TYR A 243 -14.26 -27.38 -9.30
CA TYR A 243 -15.11 -26.58 -8.39
C TYR A 243 -16.38 -26.13 -9.11
N GLN A 244 -17.48 -26.03 -8.36
CA GLN A 244 -18.78 -25.68 -8.94
C GLN A 244 -18.79 -24.22 -9.38
N PRO A 245 -19.21 -23.90 -10.63
CA PRO A 245 -19.56 -22.52 -10.99
C PRO A 245 -20.78 -22.08 -10.18
N LEU A 246 -20.94 -20.77 -9.96
CA LEU A 246 -22.20 -20.22 -9.49
C LEU A 246 -23.29 -20.59 -10.51
N SER A 247 -24.43 -21.12 -10.06
CA SER A 247 -25.54 -21.46 -10.97
C SER A 247 -26.09 -20.20 -11.64
N ALA A 248 -26.52 -20.34 -12.91
CA ALA A 248 -27.11 -19.24 -13.68
C ALA A 248 -28.32 -18.56 -12.99
N ASP A 249 -28.98 -19.23 -12.05
CA ASP A 249 -30.09 -18.67 -11.27
C ASP A 249 -29.64 -17.57 -10.29
N SER A 250 -28.35 -17.49 -9.95
CA SER A 250 -27.78 -16.37 -9.19
C SER A 250 -27.33 -15.19 -10.10
N GLU A 251 -27.25 -15.40 -11.41
CA GLU A 251 -26.92 -14.36 -12.40
C GLU A 251 -28.10 -13.42 -12.69
N HIS A 252 -29.34 -13.84 -12.38
CA HIS A 252 -30.55 -13.07 -12.72
C HIS A 252 -30.74 -11.78 -11.89
N MET A 253 -29.86 -11.52 -10.91
CA MET A 253 -29.80 -10.23 -10.20
C MET A 253 -28.77 -9.24 -10.81
N MET A 254 -28.04 -9.63 -11.86
CA MET A 254 -26.87 -8.87 -12.35
C MET A 254 -26.79 -8.74 -13.88
N ASP A 255 -27.92 -8.92 -14.59
CA ASP A 255 -27.91 -8.82 -16.07
C ASP A 255 -27.90 -7.35 -16.51
N VAL A 256 -26.71 -6.79 -16.67
CA VAL A 256 -26.46 -5.58 -17.47
C VAL A 256 -25.62 -5.99 -18.67
N GLN A 257 -26.26 -5.93 -19.83
CA GLN A 257 -25.71 -6.29 -21.13
C GLN A 257 -24.37 -5.57 -21.42
N THR A 258 -23.34 -6.36 -21.70
CA THR A 258 -22.06 -5.85 -22.18
C THR A 258 -22.16 -5.39 -23.64
N PRO A 259 -21.72 -4.18 -24.01
CA PRO A 259 -21.50 -3.84 -25.41
C PRO A 259 -20.26 -4.57 -25.94
N ASN A 260 -20.37 -5.08 -27.18
CA ASN A 260 -19.29 -5.76 -27.87
C ASN A 260 -18.02 -4.90 -27.99
N PRO A 261 -16.83 -5.48 -27.82
CA PRO A 261 -15.58 -4.74 -27.96
C PRO A 261 -15.33 -4.38 -29.41
N VAL A 262 -15.12 -3.10 -29.67
CA VAL A 262 -14.58 -2.59 -30.93
C VAL A 262 -13.12 -2.99 -31.04
N SER A 263 -12.75 -3.77 -32.03
CA SER A 263 -11.38 -4.19 -32.33
C SER A 263 -10.49 -2.99 -32.68
N PRO A 264 -9.34 -2.82 -32.05
CA PRO A 264 -8.34 -1.86 -32.51
C PRO A 264 -7.54 -2.46 -33.67
N SER A 265 -7.45 -1.71 -34.77
CA SER A 265 -6.61 -2.00 -35.93
C SER A 265 -5.12 -2.00 -35.55
N LYS A 266 -4.39 -3.03 -35.97
CA LYS A 266 -2.95 -3.22 -35.79
C LYS A 266 -2.13 -2.15 -36.54
N PRO A 267 -1.10 -1.58 -35.93
CA PRO A 267 -0.05 -0.90 -36.68
C PRO A 267 0.94 -1.92 -37.25
N VAL A 268 1.30 -1.71 -38.50
CA VAL A 268 2.31 -2.50 -39.23
C VAL A 268 3.69 -2.12 -38.75
N LEU A 269 4.44 -3.08 -38.23
CA LEU A 269 5.83 -2.92 -37.77
C LEU A 269 6.77 -3.24 -38.97
N SER A 270 7.50 -2.23 -39.42
CA SER A 270 8.59 -2.42 -40.41
C SER A 270 9.87 -2.78 -39.63
N THR A 271 10.40 -3.96 -39.97
CA THR A 271 11.69 -4.46 -39.48
C THR A 271 12.83 -3.84 -40.28
N THR A 272 13.76 -3.15 -39.59
CA THR A 272 15.10 -2.89 -40.10
C THR A 272 16.14 -3.52 -39.21
N THR A 273 16.80 -4.52 -39.73
CA THR A 273 17.97 -5.19 -39.16
C THR A 273 19.20 -4.30 -39.26
N SER A 274 19.91 -4.08 -38.18
CA SER A 274 21.28 -3.56 -38.17
C SER A 274 22.21 -4.42 -37.33
N LYS A 275 23.34 -4.69 -37.95
CA LYS A 275 24.38 -5.66 -37.59
C LYS A 275 25.17 -5.26 -36.35
N THR A 276 25.46 -6.25 -35.53
CA THR A 276 26.44 -6.30 -34.47
C THR A 276 27.85 -6.00 -35.00
N ALA A 277 28.59 -5.12 -34.29
CA ALA A 277 30.03 -5.05 -34.36
C ALA A 277 30.64 -5.18 -32.94
N VAL A 278 31.37 -6.25 -32.77
CA VAL A 278 32.19 -6.53 -31.58
C VAL A 278 33.50 -5.77 -31.69
N LEU A 279 33.89 -5.01 -30.67
CA LEU A 279 35.27 -4.58 -30.49
C LEU A 279 35.69 -4.70 -29.01
N SER A 280 36.82 -5.35 -28.80
CA SER A 280 37.49 -5.69 -27.57
C SER A 280 38.39 -4.54 -27.03
N PRO A 281 38.97 -4.66 -25.82
CA PRO A 281 39.23 -3.53 -24.94
C PRO A 281 40.68 -3.01 -25.03
N ALA A 282 40.85 -1.74 -24.85
CA ALA A 282 42.14 -1.18 -24.40
C ALA A 282 41.99 0.22 -23.78
N GLY A 283 42.60 0.42 -22.65
CA GLY A 283 43.10 1.71 -22.23
C GLY A 283 42.52 2.34 -20.98
N LEU A 284 43.04 1.98 -19.79
CA LEU A 284 42.89 2.76 -18.57
C LEU A 284 43.34 4.22 -18.77
N ARG A 285 42.42 5.16 -18.66
CA ARG A 285 42.74 6.54 -18.25
C ARG A 285 41.88 6.89 -17.04
N LYS A 286 42.52 7.16 -15.90
CA LYS A 286 41.94 7.78 -14.73
C LYS A 286 41.36 9.15 -15.14
N SER A 287 40.07 9.21 -15.38
CA SER A 287 39.32 10.45 -15.52
C SER A 287 38.70 10.80 -14.16
N ARG A 288 38.84 12.05 -13.75
CA ARG A 288 38.17 12.64 -12.59
C ARG A 288 36.72 12.30 -12.66
N ARG A 289 36.20 11.52 -11.69
CA ARG A 289 34.78 11.25 -11.54
C ARG A 289 34.06 12.58 -11.32
N THR A 290 33.38 13.08 -12.32
CA THR A 290 32.19 13.95 -12.11
C THR A 290 31.11 13.10 -11.44
N LEU A 291 30.55 13.57 -10.36
CA LEU A 291 29.42 12.91 -9.71
C LEU A 291 28.26 12.83 -10.71
N GLU A 292 28.06 11.68 -11.34
CA GLU A 292 26.97 11.47 -12.31
C GLU A 292 25.64 11.08 -11.64
N SER A 293 25.69 10.68 -10.37
CA SER A 293 24.52 10.38 -9.53
C SER A 293 24.87 10.61 -8.06
N PHE A 294 23.86 10.99 -7.27
CA PHE A 294 23.95 11.17 -5.83
C PHE A 294 22.71 10.53 -5.19
N SER A 295 22.91 9.69 -4.19
CA SER A 295 21.82 9.08 -3.42
C SER A 295 22.11 9.18 -1.92
N CYS A 296 21.06 9.29 -1.14
CA CYS A 296 21.12 9.28 0.32
C CYS A 296 19.90 8.57 0.90
N ASP A 297 20.16 7.44 1.55
CA ASP A 297 19.24 6.64 2.32
C ASP A 297 19.27 6.98 3.83
N PHE A 298 20.06 7.95 4.21
CA PHE A 298 20.30 8.41 5.59
C PHE A 298 20.83 7.36 6.57
N GLU A 299 21.04 6.12 6.18
CA GLU A 299 21.52 5.04 7.05
C GLU A 299 22.91 5.32 7.63
N SER A 300 23.75 6.00 6.86
CA SER A 300 25.10 6.42 7.26
C SER A 300 25.21 7.90 7.64
N GLY A 301 24.08 8.60 7.82
CA GLY A 301 24.01 10.01 8.14
C GLY A 301 23.58 10.89 6.97
N PRO A 302 23.78 12.21 7.01
CA PRO A 302 23.19 13.16 6.07
C PRO A 302 23.85 13.20 4.67
N CYS A 303 24.73 12.29 4.32
CA CYS A 303 25.37 12.10 2.99
C CYS A 303 25.90 13.39 2.33
N GLY A 304 26.34 14.36 3.11
CA GLY A 304 26.83 15.65 2.60
C GLY A 304 25.74 16.72 2.40
N TRP A 305 24.48 16.43 2.74
CA TRP A 305 23.44 17.46 2.91
C TRP A 305 23.78 18.33 4.11
N THR A 306 23.46 19.62 4.02
CA THR A 306 23.67 20.60 5.09
C THR A 306 22.32 20.94 5.73
N LEU A 307 22.24 20.79 7.04
CA LEU A 307 21.08 21.20 7.82
C LEU A 307 21.19 22.67 8.18
N SER A 308 20.16 23.46 7.93
CA SER A 308 20.14 24.90 8.20
C SER A 308 18.76 25.33 8.71
N GLY A 309 18.76 26.03 9.84
CA GLY A 309 17.54 26.61 10.45
C GLY A 309 17.91 27.34 11.75
N ASP A 310 17.26 28.44 12.01
CA ASP A 310 17.55 29.27 13.20
C ASP A 310 16.92 28.72 14.47
N THR A 311 15.70 28.19 14.36
CA THR A 311 14.89 27.74 15.51
C THR A 311 14.32 26.34 15.34
N LEU A 312 14.39 25.78 14.14
CA LEU A 312 13.90 24.44 13.78
C LEU A 312 14.84 23.83 12.76
N ASN A 313 15.22 22.58 12.93
CA ASN A 313 16.11 21.85 12.02
C ASN A 313 15.52 20.49 11.69
N TRP A 314 15.86 19.99 10.50
CA TRP A 314 15.76 18.58 10.20
C TRP A 314 16.71 17.81 11.12
N THR A 315 16.28 16.70 11.67
CA THR A 315 17.06 15.83 12.55
C THR A 315 17.09 14.42 11.99
N LEU A 316 18.19 13.71 12.19
CA LEU A 316 18.25 12.28 11.90
C LEU A 316 17.47 11.54 12.99
N HIS A 317 16.53 10.70 12.59
CA HIS A 317 15.68 9.93 13.49
C HIS A 317 15.66 8.45 13.06
N SER A 318 15.43 7.55 14.01
CA SER A 318 15.33 6.11 13.77
C SER A 318 14.08 5.55 14.47
N GLY A 319 13.41 4.61 13.83
CA GLY A 319 12.19 4.00 14.35
C GLY A 319 10.96 4.91 14.33
N SER A 320 9.99 4.64 15.19
CA SER A 320 8.75 5.42 15.26
C SER A 320 8.96 6.73 16.03
N VAL A 321 8.26 7.79 15.60
CA VAL A 321 8.22 9.04 16.36
C VAL A 321 7.42 8.86 17.67
N LEU A 322 7.78 9.64 18.70
CA LEU A 322 7.08 9.60 19.99
C LEU A 322 5.77 10.40 19.98
N SER A 323 5.59 11.26 19.00
CA SER A 323 4.40 12.12 18.86
C SER A 323 3.19 11.33 18.40
N VAL A 324 2.11 11.37 19.17
CA VAL A 324 0.88 10.64 18.85
C VAL A 324 0.10 11.36 17.72
N GLY A 325 -0.29 10.62 16.68
CA GLY A 325 -1.13 11.13 15.59
C GLY A 325 -0.41 12.03 14.59
N THR A 326 0.93 11.92 14.51
CA THR A 326 1.76 12.67 13.55
C THR A 326 3.07 11.94 13.30
N GLY A 327 3.74 12.23 12.17
CA GLY A 327 5.03 11.65 11.79
C GLY A 327 4.99 10.18 11.38
N PRO A 328 6.12 9.62 10.90
CA PRO A 328 6.22 8.24 10.47
C PRO A 328 6.37 7.25 11.61
N SER A 329 5.93 6.00 11.39
CA SER A 329 6.11 4.88 12.32
C SER A 329 7.43 4.13 12.13
N HIS A 330 8.11 4.35 11.01
CA HIS A 330 9.40 3.71 10.62
C HIS A 330 10.05 4.52 9.49
N ASP A 331 11.34 4.28 9.22
CA ASP A 331 12.02 4.77 8.03
C ASP A 331 11.44 4.16 6.75
N PHE A 332 11.76 4.74 5.60
CA PHE A 332 11.37 4.15 4.32
C PHE A 332 12.35 3.04 3.89
N THR A 333 13.65 3.30 3.91
CA THR A 333 14.67 2.46 3.27
C THR A 333 14.75 1.03 3.83
N LEU A 334 14.86 0.85 5.13
CA LEU A 334 14.94 -0.46 5.79
C LEU A 334 13.60 -0.95 6.32
N GLY A 335 12.80 -0.07 6.89
CA GLY A 335 11.50 -0.39 7.46
C GLY A 335 10.51 -0.87 6.43
N HIS A 336 10.61 -0.35 5.20
CA HIS A 336 9.84 -0.82 4.06
C HIS A 336 10.16 -2.28 3.68
N CYS A 337 11.43 -2.67 3.78
CA CYS A 337 11.92 -3.99 3.39
C CYS A 337 11.86 -5.03 4.52
N ASN A 338 11.94 -4.58 5.77
CA ASN A 338 11.91 -5.45 6.95
C ASN A 338 11.55 -4.63 8.19
N ALA A 339 10.32 -4.71 8.62
CA ALA A 339 9.81 -4.02 9.81
C ALA A 339 10.58 -4.31 11.12
N SER A 340 11.46 -5.33 11.13
CA SER A 340 12.35 -5.62 12.25
C SER A 340 13.65 -4.82 12.21
N ARG A 341 13.92 -4.06 11.15
CA ARG A 341 15.09 -3.20 11.04
C ARG A 341 14.66 -1.75 11.24
N GLU A 342 15.26 -1.12 12.19
CA GLU A 342 15.16 0.32 12.40
C GLU A 342 16.21 1.00 11.53
N GLY A 343 15.79 1.66 10.46
CA GLY A 343 16.62 2.52 9.64
C GLY A 343 16.55 3.97 10.08
N ASN A 344 17.25 4.84 9.37
CA ASN A 344 17.32 6.26 9.68
C ASN A 344 16.67 7.09 8.57
N TYR A 345 15.98 8.14 8.95
CA TYR A 345 15.37 9.12 8.05
C TYR A 345 15.52 10.54 8.59
N LEU A 346 15.32 11.56 7.77
CA LEU A 346 15.26 12.94 8.22
C LEU A 346 13.86 13.26 8.74
N TYR A 347 13.81 13.82 9.94
CA TYR A 347 12.60 14.12 10.67
C TYR A 347 12.54 15.61 11.02
N LEU A 348 11.36 16.19 10.84
CA LEU A 348 11.02 17.55 11.21
C LEU A 348 9.93 17.52 12.27
N GLU A 349 10.35 17.66 13.53
CA GLU A 349 9.43 17.72 14.66
C GLU A 349 8.74 19.09 14.77
N ALA A 350 7.43 19.10 14.92
CA ALA A 350 6.63 20.30 15.01
C ALA A 350 6.67 20.98 16.39
N THR A 351 7.86 21.18 16.91
CA THR A 351 8.04 21.84 18.25
C THR A 351 7.51 23.28 18.27
N TYR A 352 7.55 23.96 17.14
CA TYR A 352 7.06 25.34 17.00
C TYR A 352 6.18 25.46 15.76
N PRO A 353 5.00 26.12 15.85
CA PRO A 353 4.13 26.31 14.70
C PRO A 353 4.69 27.34 13.71
N ASN A 354 4.39 27.14 12.43
CA ASN A 354 4.76 28.03 11.32
C ASN A 354 6.26 28.36 11.25
N LYS A 355 7.12 27.41 11.57
CA LYS A 355 8.58 27.52 11.44
C LYS A 355 9.08 26.68 10.27
N THR A 356 10.17 27.15 9.65
CA THR A 356 10.76 26.48 8.48
C THR A 356 12.16 25.98 8.80
N ALA A 357 12.41 24.71 8.49
CA ALA A 357 13.73 24.09 8.46
C ALA A 357 14.16 23.90 7.01
N VAL A 358 15.45 24.02 6.74
CA VAL A 358 16.02 23.91 5.39
C VAL A 358 17.09 22.84 5.34
N LEU A 359 16.95 21.91 4.39
CA LEU A 359 17.97 20.93 4.04
C LEU A 359 18.58 21.33 2.69
N ILE A 360 19.91 21.47 2.62
CA ILE A 360 20.61 22.01 1.46
C ILE A 360 21.49 20.93 0.84
N SER A 361 21.33 20.67 -0.46
CA SER A 361 22.11 19.68 -1.18
C SER A 361 23.59 20.09 -1.32
N PRO A 362 24.50 19.15 -1.56
CA PRO A 362 25.78 19.44 -2.18
C PRO A 362 25.60 20.25 -3.47
N MET A 363 26.69 20.86 -3.95
CA MET A 363 26.66 21.63 -5.20
C MET A 363 26.46 20.69 -6.40
N LEU A 364 25.38 20.90 -7.14
CA LEU A 364 24.98 20.16 -8.33
C LEU A 364 25.31 20.91 -9.60
N ARG A 365 25.23 20.23 -10.75
CA ARG A 365 25.55 20.78 -12.05
C ARG A 365 24.74 20.13 -13.17
N GLY A 366 24.28 20.93 -14.12
CA GLY A 366 23.56 20.48 -15.32
C GLY A 366 22.13 19.99 -15.05
N PRO A 367 21.44 19.50 -16.07
CA PRO A 367 20.09 18.94 -15.92
C PRO A 367 20.15 17.62 -15.17
N GLN A 368 19.23 17.43 -14.25
CA GLN A 368 19.11 16.22 -13.43
C GLN A 368 17.65 15.96 -13.07
N CYS A 369 17.39 14.82 -12.49
CA CYS A 369 16.14 14.51 -11.84
C CYS A 369 16.35 14.24 -10.36
N LEU A 370 15.48 14.81 -9.53
CA LEU A 370 15.33 14.52 -8.10
C LEU A 370 14.18 13.55 -7.90
N SER A 371 14.42 12.46 -7.19
CA SER A 371 13.40 11.53 -6.68
C SER A 371 13.63 11.36 -5.19
N PHE A 372 12.56 11.24 -4.41
CA PHE A 372 12.65 11.11 -2.94
C PHE A 372 11.37 10.55 -2.35
N MET A 373 11.49 10.04 -1.13
CA MET A 373 10.34 9.67 -0.31
C MET A 373 10.07 10.74 0.73
N TYR A 374 8.79 11.05 0.95
CA TYR A 374 8.38 12.02 1.95
C TYR A 374 7.17 11.54 2.75
N HIS A 375 7.07 12.00 4.00
CA HIS A 375 5.97 11.67 4.89
C HIS A 375 5.41 12.95 5.50
N MET A 376 4.08 13.11 5.45
CA MET A 376 3.36 14.28 5.95
C MET A 376 2.04 13.84 6.60
N TYR A 377 2.07 13.55 7.88
CA TYR A 377 0.91 13.09 8.63
C TYR A 377 0.69 13.92 9.90
N GLY A 378 -0.55 14.36 10.11
CA GLY A 378 -1.00 15.10 11.28
C GLY A 378 -2.10 16.11 10.98
N GLN A 379 -2.92 16.43 11.97
CA GLN A 379 -4.09 17.33 11.82
C GLN A 379 -3.72 18.77 11.43
N ASN A 380 -2.57 19.24 11.91
CA ASN A 380 -2.12 20.62 11.70
C ASN A 380 -0.99 20.71 10.68
N MET A 381 -0.92 19.77 9.74
CA MET A 381 0.19 19.59 8.82
C MET A 381 0.53 20.87 8.04
N GLY A 382 1.83 21.15 7.96
CA GLY A 382 2.37 22.28 7.21
C GLY A 382 2.64 21.95 5.75
N SER A 383 3.88 22.17 5.30
CA SER A 383 4.28 21.91 3.91
C SER A 383 5.72 21.43 3.79
N ILE A 384 6.00 20.69 2.72
CA ILE A 384 7.36 20.43 2.22
C ILE A 384 7.44 21.01 0.82
N ALA A 385 8.53 21.72 0.52
CA ALA A 385 8.76 22.31 -0.79
C ALA A 385 10.23 22.15 -1.21
N VAL A 386 10.48 21.94 -2.50
CA VAL A 386 11.81 21.86 -3.10
C VAL A 386 12.06 23.10 -3.94
N TYR A 387 13.15 23.75 -3.67
CA TYR A 387 13.61 24.93 -4.40
C TYR A 387 14.97 24.69 -5.06
N LYS A 388 15.22 25.35 -6.18
CA LYS A 388 16.52 25.47 -6.83
C LYS A 388 17.12 26.84 -6.55
N ARG A 389 18.35 26.90 -6.05
CA ARG A 389 19.14 28.11 -5.83
C ARG A 389 20.39 28.08 -6.69
N LEU A 390 20.53 29.06 -7.57
CA LEU A 390 21.72 29.19 -8.41
C LEU A 390 22.93 29.64 -7.58
N ASN A 391 24.10 29.09 -7.90
CA ASN A 391 25.33 29.49 -7.23
C ASN A 391 25.71 30.93 -7.59
N ASN A 392 26.02 31.73 -6.57
CA ASN A 392 26.43 33.15 -6.70
C ASN A 392 25.37 34.04 -7.39
N SER A 393 24.09 33.67 -7.34
CA SER A 393 22.99 34.49 -7.88
C SER A 393 22.31 35.28 -6.79
N THR A 394 21.87 36.48 -7.11
CA THR A 394 20.97 37.32 -6.30
C THR A 394 19.49 37.08 -6.66
N GLU A 395 19.24 36.26 -7.67
CA GLU A 395 17.90 35.88 -8.07
C GLU A 395 17.19 35.07 -6.98
N PRO A 396 15.86 35.19 -6.86
CA PRO A 396 15.08 34.43 -5.92
C PRO A 396 15.18 32.93 -6.24
N GLU A 397 15.02 32.11 -5.22
CA GLU A 397 14.99 30.67 -5.37
C GLU A 397 13.77 30.24 -6.20
N GLU A 398 13.98 29.36 -7.17
CA GLU A 398 12.95 28.80 -8.04
C GLU A 398 12.24 27.64 -7.34
N LEU A 399 10.91 27.73 -7.17
CA LEU A 399 10.10 26.61 -6.66
C LEU A 399 9.99 25.52 -7.73
N LEU A 400 10.41 24.31 -7.40
CA LEU A 400 10.36 23.16 -8.30
C LEU A 400 9.20 22.21 -7.99
N TRP A 401 8.90 22.00 -6.70
CA TRP A 401 7.88 21.09 -6.22
C TRP A 401 7.40 21.50 -4.84
N SER A 402 6.13 21.24 -4.51
CA SER A 402 5.62 21.45 -3.16
C SER A 402 4.38 20.62 -2.86
N GLU A 403 4.27 20.20 -1.60
CA GLU A 403 3.09 19.58 -1.03
C GLU A 403 2.71 20.24 0.28
N LYS A 404 1.41 20.28 0.58
CA LYS A 404 0.86 20.93 1.77
C LYS A 404 -0.29 20.13 2.37
N GLY A 405 -0.42 20.21 3.70
CA GLY A 405 -1.50 19.57 4.44
C GLY A 405 -1.24 18.08 4.68
N ASN A 406 -2.14 17.43 5.41
CA ASN A 406 -2.08 16.03 5.76
C ASN A 406 -2.15 15.14 4.51
N LYS A 407 -1.18 14.23 4.38
CA LYS A 407 -1.08 13.26 3.28
C LYS A 407 -1.30 11.82 3.74
N GLY A 408 -1.70 11.62 4.99
CA GLY A 408 -1.87 10.30 5.59
C GLY A 408 -0.58 9.70 6.14
N ILE A 409 -0.68 8.47 6.61
CA ILE A 409 0.36 7.78 7.40
C ILE A 409 1.45 7.09 6.56
N LEU A 410 1.41 7.27 5.25
CA LEU A 410 2.31 6.56 4.35
C LEU A 410 3.45 7.45 3.89
N TRP A 411 4.60 6.81 3.63
CA TRP A 411 5.64 7.40 2.83
C TRP A 411 5.16 7.53 1.38
N LEU A 412 5.34 8.71 0.81
CA LEU A 412 4.90 9.07 -0.53
C LEU A 412 6.10 9.37 -1.41
N TYR A 413 5.96 9.09 -2.69
CA TYR A 413 6.97 9.38 -3.68
C TYR A 413 6.82 10.79 -4.23
N GLY A 414 7.93 11.52 -4.28
CA GLY A 414 8.07 12.80 -4.94
C GLY A 414 9.13 12.75 -6.03
N SER A 415 8.89 13.40 -7.16
CA SER A 415 9.92 13.56 -8.19
C SER A 415 9.77 14.87 -8.97
N VAL A 416 10.89 15.39 -9.45
CA VAL A 416 10.93 16.59 -10.27
C VAL A 416 12.12 16.62 -11.21
N ASN A 417 11.90 16.91 -12.48
CA ASN A 417 12.93 17.17 -13.46
C ASN A 417 13.51 18.58 -13.28
N ILE A 418 14.82 18.67 -13.14
CA ILE A 418 15.54 19.91 -12.92
C ILE A 418 16.17 20.34 -14.25
N THR A 419 15.62 21.39 -14.82
CA THR A 419 16.18 22.01 -16.03
C THR A 419 17.33 22.95 -15.67
N ALA A 420 18.48 22.75 -16.29
CA ALA A 420 19.64 23.62 -16.17
C ALA A 420 20.55 23.44 -17.39
N GLN A 421 21.34 24.45 -17.73
CA GLN A 421 22.41 24.27 -18.70
C GLN A 421 23.55 23.43 -18.09
N ASP A 422 24.28 22.69 -18.89
CA ASP A 422 25.35 21.78 -18.42
C ASP A 422 26.42 22.46 -17.55
N SER A 423 26.66 23.76 -17.76
CA SER A 423 27.62 24.56 -16.97
C SER A 423 27.05 25.15 -15.70
N THR A 424 25.71 25.18 -15.56
CA THR A 424 25.04 25.82 -14.44
C THR A 424 25.26 25.03 -13.14
N ARG A 425 25.72 25.75 -12.10
CA ARG A 425 25.86 25.20 -10.75
C ARG A 425 24.72 25.71 -9.87
N TYR A 426 24.12 24.81 -9.11
CA TYR A 426 23.00 25.11 -8.23
C TYR A 426 22.96 24.18 -7.01
N GLN A 427 22.16 24.51 -6.04
CA GLN A 427 21.80 23.66 -4.91
C GLN A 427 20.29 23.45 -4.90
N LEU A 428 19.85 22.33 -4.38
CA LEU A 428 18.47 22.06 -4.04
C LEU A 428 18.24 22.32 -2.56
N LEU A 429 17.10 22.86 -2.24
CA LEU A 429 16.70 23.14 -0.86
C LEU A 429 15.36 22.48 -0.59
N PHE A 430 15.33 21.52 0.34
CA PHE A 430 14.06 21.08 0.92
C PHE A 430 13.69 22.00 2.07
N LYS A 431 12.57 22.69 1.95
CA LYS A 431 12.02 23.53 3.00
C LYS A 431 10.81 22.83 3.62
N GLY A 432 10.96 22.34 4.84
CA GLY A 432 9.87 21.83 5.66
C GLY A 432 9.34 22.95 6.54
N THR A 433 8.07 23.26 6.40
CA THR A 433 7.40 24.28 7.25
C THR A 433 6.35 23.58 8.09
N THR A 434 6.45 23.71 9.42
CA THR A 434 5.44 23.18 10.34
C THR A 434 4.11 23.90 10.18
N GLY A 435 3.03 23.22 10.51
CA GLY A 435 1.70 23.81 10.44
C GLY A 435 1.33 24.65 11.65
N SER A 436 0.04 24.83 11.90
CA SER A 436 -0.48 25.69 12.96
C SER A 436 -0.42 25.08 14.37
N GLY A 437 -0.04 23.82 14.53
CA GLY A 437 -0.01 23.08 15.79
C GLY A 437 1.01 21.95 15.82
N TYR A 438 1.11 21.28 16.96
CA TYR A 438 2.11 20.24 17.24
C TYR A 438 1.93 18.96 16.42
N SER A 439 0.73 18.67 15.89
CA SER A 439 0.47 17.52 15.03
C SER A 439 0.78 17.86 13.58
N SER A 440 2.05 18.16 13.27
CA SER A 440 2.48 18.57 11.93
C SER A 440 3.89 18.08 11.57
N ASP A 441 4.27 16.92 12.06
CA ASP A 441 5.59 16.34 11.83
C ASP A 441 5.73 15.85 10.39
N ALA A 442 6.90 16.12 9.79
CA ALA A 442 7.21 15.73 8.43
C ALA A 442 8.51 14.92 8.39
N ALA A 443 8.68 14.10 7.35
CA ALA A 443 9.92 13.36 7.17
C ALA A 443 10.32 13.25 5.70
N LEU A 444 11.61 13.00 5.45
CA LEU A 444 12.23 12.74 4.16
C LEU A 444 13.14 11.53 4.27
N ASP A 445 13.13 10.71 3.22
CA ASP A 445 14.02 9.55 3.11
C ASP A 445 14.35 9.27 1.64
N ASP A 446 15.38 8.45 1.41
CA ASP A 446 15.74 7.86 0.14
C ASP A 446 15.80 8.87 -1.02
N ILE A 447 16.65 9.89 -0.89
CA ILE A 447 16.79 10.98 -1.86
C ILE A 447 17.79 10.59 -2.95
N HIS A 448 17.36 10.60 -4.21
CA HIS A 448 18.18 10.33 -5.39
C HIS A 448 18.22 11.52 -6.34
N ILE A 449 19.41 11.85 -6.80
CA ILE A 449 19.67 12.89 -7.80
C ILE A 449 20.51 12.28 -8.93
N GLN A 450 19.94 12.18 -10.12
CA GLN A 450 20.54 11.53 -11.28
C GLN A 450 19.99 12.07 -12.60
N LYS A 451 20.44 11.55 -13.75
CA LYS A 451 19.99 12.04 -15.07
C LYS A 451 18.53 11.76 -15.36
N GLU A 452 18.04 10.62 -14.91
CA GLU A 452 16.64 10.20 -15.09
C GLU A 452 16.02 9.95 -13.71
N CYS A 453 14.76 10.30 -13.51
CA CYS A 453 14.09 10.01 -12.25
C CYS A 453 13.96 8.51 -12.04
N TYR A 454 14.23 8.04 -10.84
CA TYR A 454 13.68 6.75 -10.42
C TYR A 454 12.16 6.80 -10.53
N THR A 455 11.58 5.72 -11.01
CA THR A 455 10.14 5.50 -10.89
C THR A 455 9.81 5.13 -9.44
N TYR A 456 8.55 5.28 -9.06
CA TYR A 456 8.09 4.79 -7.76
C TYR A 456 8.48 3.32 -7.51
N ASN A 457 8.38 2.46 -8.52
CA ASN A 457 8.73 1.05 -8.41
C ASN A 457 10.23 0.82 -8.17
N GLU A 458 11.09 1.63 -8.79
CA GLU A 458 12.54 1.55 -8.55
C GLU A 458 12.92 1.99 -7.14
N MET A 459 12.22 2.98 -6.57
CA MET A 459 12.39 3.40 -5.17
C MET A 459 11.93 2.32 -4.19
N MET A 460 11.03 1.43 -4.61
CA MET A 460 10.47 0.36 -3.78
C MET A 460 11.30 -0.94 -3.80
N ILE A 461 12.40 -0.99 -4.56
CA ILE A 461 13.28 -2.16 -4.60
C ILE A 461 14.12 -2.19 -3.33
N CYS A 462 13.89 -3.20 -2.50
CA CYS A 462 14.68 -3.41 -1.29
C CYS A 462 16.16 -3.67 -1.60
N ALA A 463 17.05 -2.94 -0.95
CA ALA A 463 18.51 -3.12 -1.04
C ALA A 463 19.02 -4.51 -0.58
N ALA A 464 18.14 -5.45 -0.25
CA ALA A 464 18.47 -6.82 0.19
C ALA A 464 19.09 -7.72 -0.90
N ALA A 465 19.27 -7.20 -2.12
CA ALA A 465 19.88 -7.95 -3.23
C ALA A 465 21.37 -7.59 -3.49
N MET A 466 22.02 -6.80 -2.65
CA MET A 466 23.46 -6.59 -2.79
C MET A 466 24.23 -7.56 -1.86
N PRO A 467 24.96 -8.54 -2.43
CA PRO A 467 25.91 -9.31 -1.63
C PRO A 467 27.04 -8.38 -1.19
N SER A 468 27.38 -8.47 0.10
CA SER A 468 28.50 -7.81 0.78
C SER A 468 29.84 -8.04 0.09
#